data_8445a231a138008fb3ce1869096618e7
#
_entry.id   8445a231a138008fb3ce1869096618e7
#
_cell.length_a   1.000
_cell.length_b   1.000
_cell.length_c   1.000
_cell.angle_alpha   90.00
_cell.angle_beta   90.00
_cell.angle_gamma   90.00
#
_symmetry.space_group_name_H-M   'P 1'
#
loop_
_entity.id
_entity.type
_entity.pdbx_description
1 polymer ?
#
loop_
_entity_poly.entity_id
_entity_poly.type
_entity_poly.pdbx_seq_one_letter_code
_entity_poly.pdbx_strand_id
1 'polypeptide(L)'
;MFYAIAKNKIDLRGYRFEHRLEDIQTLNERAMRSELHISAISIHAYAYVADKYALLSCGASMGDGYGPIVIRKQKTPNPQRSTSNQDNDLREGLRNSVIAIPGKMTSAYLALQLYLGDFKHVVVPFDQIFEALNRGDADAGLIIHEGQLTYEKAGFQRIVDLGEWWKKETGLPLPLGGNVIRKDIPSEVRQDLCEIMRESIDFGLAHRDEAVEHALPYARDMNQKLADKFIGMYVNDFTRDYGESGRAAIRRFLGDAQHAGYIDNLAEIEFVD
;
A
#
# COMPACT_ATOMS: atom_id res chain seq x y z
N MET A 1 -13.92 0.65 -3.71
CA MET A 1 -13.61 0.11 -5.03
C MET A 1 -14.62 -0.95 -5.49
N PHE A 2 -14.79 -2.08 -4.82
CA PHE A 2 -15.59 -3.24 -5.30
C PHE A 2 -17.06 -3.22 -4.93
N TYR A 3 -17.56 -2.16 -4.30
CA TYR A 3 -18.93 -2.04 -3.79
C TYR A 3 -19.97 -2.24 -4.89
N ALA A 4 -19.84 -1.54 -6.01
CA ALA A 4 -20.82 -1.59 -7.08
C ALA A 4 -20.88 -2.96 -7.76
N ILE A 5 -19.74 -3.62 -7.96
CA ILE A 5 -19.67 -5.00 -8.48
C ILE A 5 -20.35 -5.96 -7.48
N ALA A 6 -19.96 -5.89 -6.19
CA ALA A 6 -20.46 -6.77 -5.15
C ALA A 6 -21.98 -6.65 -4.92
N LYS A 7 -22.58 -5.51 -5.23
CA LYS A 7 -24.00 -5.21 -5.06
C LYS A 7 -24.79 -5.14 -6.37
N ASN A 8 -24.18 -5.50 -7.50
CA ASN A 8 -24.79 -5.43 -8.85
C ASN A 8 -25.39 -4.04 -9.14
N LYS A 9 -24.65 -2.97 -8.81
CA LYS A 9 -25.08 -1.58 -8.99
C LYS A 9 -24.71 -1.01 -10.37
N ILE A 10 -23.90 -1.74 -11.14
CA ILE A 10 -23.44 -1.40 -12.49
C ILE A 10 -23.64 -2.59 -13.41
N ASP A 11 -23.59 -2.37 -14.72
CA ASP A 11 -23.64 -3.43 -15.72
C ASP A 11 -22.33 -4.22 -15.71
N LEU A 12 -22.41 -5.52 -15.49
CA LEU A 12 -21.25 -6.43 -15.48
C LEU A 12 -20.99 -7.05 -16.87
N ARG A 13 -21.68 -6.61 -17.92
CA ARG A 13 -21.46 -7.03 -19.31
C ARG A 13 -21.46 -8.57 -19.49
N GLY A 14 -22.26 -9.27 -18.68
CA GLY A 14 -22.32 -10.72 -18.67
C GLY A 14 -21.20 -11.43 -17.89
N TYR A 15 -20.23 -10.72 -17.35
CA TYR A 15 -19.21 -11.30 -16.49
C TYR A 15 -19.76 -11.62 -15.10
N ARG A 16 -19.26 -12.69 -14.50
CA ARG A 16 -19.57 -13.10 -13.13
C ARG A 16 -18.30 -12.99 -12.28
N PHE A 17 -18.38 -12.21 -11.20
CA PHE A 17 -17.28 -12.01 -10.27
C PHE A 17 -17.46 -12.87 -9.02
N GLU A 18 -16.39 -13.59 -8.65
CA GLU A 18 -16.24 -14.26 -7.37
C GLU A 18 -15.26 -13.44 -6.53
N HIS A 19 -15.76 -12.81 -5.46
CA HIS A 19 -14.95 -11.97 -4.59
C HIS A 19 -14.30 -12.82 -3.49
N ARG A 20 -13.01 -12.59 -3.26
CA ARG A 20 -12.25 -13.17 -2.13
C ARG A 20 -11.58 -12.01 -1.39
N LEU A 21 -11.83 -11.94 -0.09
CA LEU A 21 -11.23 -10.94 0.77
C LEU A 21 -10.12 -11.58 1.59
N GLU A 22 -8.89 -11.17 1.34
CA GLU A 22 -7.69 -11.66 2.00
C GLU A 22 -6.76 -10.48 2.31
N ASP A 23 -5.82 -10.66 3.23
CA ASP A 23 -4.79 -9.64 3.48
C ASP A 23 -3.81 -9.54 2.31
N ILE A 24 -3.13 -8.39 2.22
CA ILE A 24 -2.28 -8.08 1.06
C ILE A 24 -1.08 -9.02 0.92
N GLN A 25 -0.52 -9.54 2.02
CA GLN A 25 0.59 -10.49 1.95
C GLN A 25 0.13 -11.81 1.33
N THR A 26 -1.03 -12.31 1.75
CA THR A 26 -1.66 -13.51 1.17
C THR A 26 -1.97 -13.31 -0.32
N LEU A 27 -2.52 -12.13 -0.71
CA LEU A 27 -2.78 -11.82 -2.12
C LEU A 27 -1.48 -11.75 -2.95
N ASN A 28 -0.41 -11.15 -2.40
CA ASN A 28 0.90 -11.14 -3.05
C ASN A 28 1.41 -12.57 -3.31
N GLU A 29 1.33 -13.47 -2.33
CA GLU A 29 1.75 -14.86 -2.44
C GLU A 29 0.92 -15.64 -3.48
N ARG A 30 -0.39 -15.38 -3.54
CA ARG A 30 -1.27 -15.99 -4.55
C ARG A 30 -0.98 -15.46 -5.96
N ALA A 31 -0.63 -14.19 -6.11
CA ALA A 31 -0.20 -13.63 -7.38
C ALA A 31 1.09 -14.30 -7.88
N MET A 32 2.07 -14.58 -7.01
CA MET A 32 3.27 -15.35 -7.38
C MET A 32 2.93 -16.71 -8.02
N ARG A 33 1.85 -17.35 -7.55
CA ARG A 33 1.37 -18.65 -8.06
C ARG A 33 0.34 -18.52 -9.18
N SER A 34 0.03 -17.28 -9.62
CA SER A 34 -0.95 -16.98 -10.68
C SER A 34 -2.37 -17.56 -10.41
N GLU A 35 -2.78 -17.60 -9.14
CA GLU A 35 -4.03 -18.24 -8.73
C GLU A 35 -5.28 -17.42 -9.04
N LEU A 36 -5.17 -16.08 -9.06
CA LEU A 36 -6.30 -15.17 -9.23
C LEU A 36 -6.26 -14.54 -10.62
N HIS A 37 -7.41 -14.39 -11.27
CA HIS A 37 -7.52 -13.70 -12.55
C HIS A 37 -7.26 -12.20 -12.40
N ILE A 38 -7.85 -11.58 -11.38
CA ILE A 38 -7.62 -10.21 -10.95
C ILE A 38 -7.26 -10.26 -9.47
N SER A 39 -6.27 -9.48 -9.05
CA SER A 39 -5.85 -9.38 -7.65
C SER A 39 -5.42 -7.98 -7.30
N ALA A 40 -5.70 -7.56 -6.06
CA ALA A 40 -4.91 -6.49 -5.48
C ALA A 40 -3.49 -7.01 -5.22
N ILE A 41 -2.50 -6.15 -5.39
CA ILE A 41 -1.09 -6.48 -5.21
C ILE A 41 -0.32 -5.28 -4.65
N SER A 42 0.69 -5.53 -3.85
CA SER A 42 1.69 -4.50 -3.55
C SER A 42 2.53 -4.19 -4.80
N ILE A 43 2.84 -2.93 -5.06
CA ILE A 43 3.69 -2.58 -6.22
C ILE A 43 5.07 -3.24 -6.13
N HIS A 44 5.61 -3.44 -4.92
CA HIS A 44 6.82 -4.25 -4.74
C HIS A 44 6.64 -5.67 -5.26
N ALA A 45 5.57 -6.35 -4.86
CA ALA A 45 5.28 -7.72 -5.30
C ALA A 45 5.03 -7.81 -6.81
N TYR A 46 4.46 -6.77 -7.40
CA TYR A 46 4.24 -6.70 -8.85
C TYR A 46 5.54 -6.88 -9.65
N ALA A 47 6.67 -6.37 -9.17
CA ALA A 47 7.96 -6.53 -9.84
C ALA A 47 8.33 -7.99 -10.15
N TYR A 48 7.86 -8.93 -9.33
CA TYR A 48 8.17 -10.35 -9.46
C TYR A 48 7.14 -11.14 -10.28
N VAL A 49 6.06 -10.50 -10.70
CA VAL A 49 4.98 -11.11 -11.49
C VAL A 49 4.62 -10.30 -12.73
N ALA A 50 5.40 -9.28 -13.05
CA ALA A 50 5.16 -8.42 -14.21
C ALA A 50 5.22 -9.16 -15.55
N ASP A 51 5.85 -10.33 -15.59
CA ASP A 51 5.82 -11.26 -16.74
C ASP A 51 4.45 -11.97 -16.89
N LYS A 52 3.68 -12.13 -15.81
CA LYS A 52 2.40 -12.87 -15.74
C LYS A 52 1.18 -11.98 -15.62
N TYR A 53 1.35 -10.79 -15.09
CA TYR A 53 0.27 -9.85 -14.80
C TYR A 53 0.55 -8.48 -15.41
N ALA A 54 -0.51 -7.82 -15.88
CA ALA A 54 -0.52 -6.41 -16.23
C ALA A 54 -1.25 -5.62 -15.12
N LEU A 55 -0.83 -4.37 -14.88
CA LEU A 55 -1.54 -3.45 -13.99
C LEU A 55 -2.80 -2.93 -14.69
N LEU A 56 -3.94 -2.96 -14.02
CA LEU A 56 -5.09 -2.17 -14.44
C LEU A 56 -4.77 -0.68 -14.22
N SER A 57 -5.17 0.18 -15.13
CA SER A 57 -4.93 1.63 -15.01
C SER A 57 -5.78 2.31 -13.94
N CYS A 58 -6.62 1.55 -13.24
CA CYS A 58 -7.45 1.97 -12.11
C CYS A 58 -7.24 1.07 -10.89
N GLY A 59 -7.70 1.52 -9.73
CA GLY A 59 -7.63 0.76 -8.48
C GLY A 59 -6.30 0.89 -7.75
N ALA A 60 -5.50 1.92 -8.03
CA ALA A 60 -4.29 2.20 -7.26
C ALA A 60 -4.59 2.61 -5.82
N SER A 61 -3.68 2.24 -4.95
CA SER A 61 -3.50 2.83 -3.63
C SER A 61 -2.18 3.60 -3.64
N MET A 62 -2.26 4.92 -3.67
CA MET A 62 -1.09 5.81 -3.69
C MET A 62 -1.21 6.84 -2.60
N GLY A 63 -0.11 7.10 -1.90
CA GLY A 63 -0.01 8.15 -0.91
C GLY A 63 0.58 9.41 -1.52
N ASP A 64 -0.18 10.50 -1.58
CA ASP A 64 0.29 11.78 -2.10
C ASP A 64 0.66 12.73 -0.95
N GLY A 65 1.93 12.66 -0.51
CA GLY A 65 2.42 13.39 0.65
C GLY A 65 2.06 12.75 2.00
N TYR A 66 1.65 11.52 2.01
CA TYR A 66 1.44 10.67 3.19
C TYR A 66 1.63 9.20 2.78
N GLY A 67 1.87 8.31 3.75
CA GLY A 67 2.06 6.90 3.44
C GLY A 67 2.24 6.02 4.67
N PRO A 68 2.88 4.88 4.52
CA PRO A 68 3.31 4.07 5.65
C PRO A 68 4.19 4.86 6.61
N ILE A 69 3.96 4.68 7.89
CA ILE A 69 4.71 5.38 8.93
C ILE A 69 5.57 4.43 9.74
N VAL A 70 6.76 4.89 10.13
CA VAL A 70 7.58 4.21 11.15
C VAL A 70 7.28 4.86 12.50
N ILE A 71 6.92 4.01 13.47
CA ILE A 71 6.61 4.42 14.83
C ILE A 71 7.54 3.74 15.84
N ARG A 72 7.63 4.31 17.03
CA ARG A 72 8.24 3.70 18.22
C ARG A 72 7.45 4.09 19.47
N LYS A 73 7.70 3.42 20.60
CA LYS A 73 7.16 3.86 21.89
C LYS A 73 7.63 5.26 22.23
N GLN A 74 6.74 6.07 22.77
CA GLN A 74 7.12 7.35 23.33
C GLN A 74 8.09 7.10 24.49
N LYS A 75 9.32 7.61 24.37
CA LYS A 75 10.23 7.71 25.52
C LYS A 75 9.90 8.99 26.26
N THR A 76 9.94 8.97 27.58
CA THR A 76 9.83 10.18 28.41
C THR A 76 10.76 11.27 27.84
N PRO A 77 10.32 12.51 27.67
CA PRO A 77 11.11 13.55 27.02
C PRO A 77 12.46 13.71 27.74
N ASN A 78 13.57 13.45 27.02
CA ASN A 78 14.89 13.89 27.47
C ASN A 78 15.15 15.25 26.81
N PRO A 79 15.24 16.35 27.56
CA PRO A 79 15.30 17.71 27.00
C PRO A 79 16.63 18.11 26.35
N GLN A 80 17.56 17.18 26.17
CA GLN A 80 18.87 17.47 25.62
C GLN A 80 19.17 16.70 24.34
N ARG A 81 18.58 17.10 23.20
CA ARG A 81 19.17 16.83 21.89
C ARG A 81 19.08 18.06 21.01
N SER A 82 20.22 18.72 20.89
CA SER A 82 20.51 19.87 20.04
C SER A 82 20.58 19.48 18.57
N THR A 83 20.08 20.35 17.77
CA THR A 83 19.82 20.35 16.33
C THR A 83 21.07 20.64 15.52
N SER A 84 21.43 19.76 14.55
CA SER A 84 21.99 20.17 13.24
C SER A 84 22.02 19.07 12.17
N ASN A 85 21.72 17.77 12.48
CA ASN A 85 21.67 16.68 11.49
C ASN A 85 20.54 15.69 11.80
N GLN A 86 19.34 16.19 12.11
CA GLN A 86 18.25 15.37 12.64
C GLN A 86 17.87 14.17 11.74
N ASP A 87 17.87 14.33 10.41
CA ASP A 87 17.44 13.25 9.50
C ASP A 87 18.49 12.12 9.41
N ASN A 88 19.78 12.46 9.35
CA ASN A 88 20.86 11.45 9.32
C ASN A 88 20.97 10.69 10.63
N ASP A 89 20.91 11.38 11.77
CA ASP A 89 20.92 10.76 13.11
C ASP A 89 19.71 9.84 13.30
N LEU A 90 18.57 10.22 12.75
CA LEU A 90 17.32 9.46 12.81
C LEU A 90 17.41 8.19 11.96
N ARG A 91 17.94 8.29 10.73
CA ARG A 91 18.17 7.13 9.85
C ARG A 91 19.18 6.16 10.46
N GLU A 92 20.28 6.66 11.02
CA GLU A 92 21.27 5.84 11.68
C GLU A 92 20.70 5.14 12.92
N GLY A 93 19.92 5.85 13.73
CA GLY A 93 19.18 5.27 14.85
C GLY A 93 18.24 4.14 14.44
N LEU A 94 17.52 4.30 13.33
CA LEU A 94 16.63 3.27 12.78
C LEU A 94 17.39 2.07 12.21
N ARG A 95 18.52 2.27 11.51
CA ARG A 95 19.36 1.17 11.00
C ARG A 95 19.88 0.26 12.10
N ASN A 96 20.18 0.83 13.27
CA ASN A 96 20.65 0.11 14.43
C ASN A 96 19.53 -0.56 15.25
N SER A 97 18.27 -0.28 14.94
CA SER A 97 17.10 -0.82 15.63
C SER A 97 16.54 -2.04 14.90
N VAL A 98 15.86 -2.92 15.65
CA VAL A 98 15.03 -3.98 15.06
C VAL A 98 13.67 -3.39 14.71
N ILE A 99 13.26 -3.46 13.44
CA ILE A 99 12.00 -2.91 12.97
C ILE A 99 11.00 -4.04 12.67
N ALA A 100 9.83 -4.02 13.31
CA ALA A 100 8.73 -4.90 12.96
C ALA A 100 8.11 -4.46 11.63
N ILE A 101 8.04 -5.37 10.65
CA ILE A 101 7.52 -5.12 9.32
C ILE A 101 6.33 -6.04 9.00
N PRO A 102 5.33 -5.59 8.22
CA PRO A 102 4.13 -6.38 7.93
C PRO A 102 4.32 -7.49 6.89
N GLY A 103 5.47 -7.50 6.21
CA GLY A 103 5.81 -8.48 5.18
C GLY A 103 6.84 -7.94 4.19
N LYS A 104 7.72 -8.82 3.73
CA LYS A 104 8.84 -8.46 2.83
C LYS A 104 8.40 -8.11 1.41
N MET A 105 7.20 -8.51 1.00
CA MET A 105 6.66 -8.22 -0.33
C MET A 105 5.82 -6.94 -0.37
N THR A 106 5.66 -6.24 0.76
CA THR A 106 4.88 -5.00 0.80
C THR A 106 5.65 -3.83 0.20
N SER A 107 4.97 -2.92 -0.47
CA SER A 107 5.57 -1.67 -0.96
C SER A 107 6.08 -0.79 0.18
N ALA A 108 5.48 -0.88 1.35
CA ALA A 108 5.94 -0.19 2.54
C ALA A 108 7.34 -0.66 2.98
N TYR A 109 7.60 -1.97 2.92
CA TYR A 109 8.93 -2.51 3.19
C TYR A 109 9.96 -2.02 2.18
N LEU A 110 9.64 -2.07 0.89
CA LEU A 110 10.52 -1.54 -0.16
C LEU A 110 10.79 -0.04 0.00
N ALA A 111 9.76 0.76 0.32
CA ALA A 111 9.93 2.18 0.60
C ALA A 111 10.86 2.42 1.81
N LEU A 112 10.74 1.58 2.85
CA LEU A 112 11.62 1.67 4.00
C LEU A 112 13.07 1.28 3.66
N GLN A 113 13.28 0.28 2.77
CA GLN A 113 14.61 -0.06 2.25
C GLN A 113 15.20 1.09 1.43
N LEU A 114 14.43 1.72 0.56
CA LEU A 114 14.87 2.90 -0.19
C LEU A 114 15.21 4.10 0.72
N TYR A 115 14.49 4.24 1.85
CA TYR A 115 14.73 5.29 2.83
C TYR A 115 15.98 5.03 3.68
N LEU A 116 16.17 3.79 4.19
CA LEU A 116 17.20 3.45 5.16
C LEU A 116 18.45 2.78 4.56
N GLY A 117 18.33 2.06 3.46
CA GLY A 117 19.25 1.00 3.10
C GLY A 117 18.95 -0.28 3.89
N ASP A 118 19.99 -1.07 4.17
CA ASP A 118 19.85 -2.29 4.96
C ASP A 118 19.56 -1.99 6.43
N PHE A 119 18.68 -2.77 7.04
CA PHE A 119 18.30 -2.65 8.44
C PHE A 119 17.85 -4.00 9.02
N LYS A 120 17.92 -4.13 10.35
CA LYS A 120 17.44 -5.32 11.06
C LYS A 120 15.91 -5.29 11.15
N HIS A 121 15.27 -6.42 10.86
CA HIS A 121 13.82 -6.50 10.91
C HIS A 121 13.30 -7.86 11.41
N VAL A 122 12.09 -7.85 11.89
CA VAL A 122 11.26 -9.03 12.19
C VAL A 122 9.93 -8.91 11.45
N VAL A 123 9.49 -10.00 10.83
CA VAL A 123 8.18 -10.05 10.16
C VAL A 123 7.11 -10.37 11.19
N VAL A 124 6.10 -9.52 11.25
CA VAL A 124 4.99 -9.62 12.20
C VAL A 124 3.69 -9.39 11.42
N PRO A 125 2.60 -10.13 11.69
CA PRO A 125 1.29 -9.79 11.12
C PRO A 125 0.98 -8.30 11.29
N PHE A 126 0.46 -7.67 10.23
CA PHE A 126 0.33 -6.21 10.19
C PHE A 126 -0.48 -5.63 11.36
N ASP A 127 -1.45 -6.38 11.87
CA ASP A 127 -2.32 -6.02 13.01
C ASP A 127 -1.67 -6.28 14.39
N GLN A 128 -0.54 -6.97 14.45
CA GLN A 128 0.19 -7.28 15.68
C GLN A 128 1.42 -6.40 15.93
N ILE A 129 1.70 -5.41 15.07
CA ILE A 129 2.91 -4.58 15.19
C ILE A 129 2.91 -3.77 16.49
N PHE A 130 1.77 -3.19 16.92
CA PHE A 130 1.68 -2.49 18.20
C PHE A 130 1.98 -3.41 19.38
N GLU A 131 1.47 -4.65 19.32
CA GLU A 131 1.70 -5.63 20.37
C GLU A 131 3.18 -6.05 20.42
N ALA A 132 3.81 -6.31 19.27
CA ALA A 132 5.23 -6.62 19.18
C ALA A 132 6.10 -5.51 19.80
N LEU A 133 5.78 -4.25 19.51
CA LEU A 133 6.45 -3.10 20.15
C LEU A 133 6.19 -3.06 21.67
N ASN A 134 4.99 -3.41 22.12
CA ASN A 134 4.65 -3.44 23.54
C ASN A 134 5.37 -4.55 24.31
N ARG A 135 5.57 -5.71 23.68
CA ARG A 135 6.36 -6.82 24.25
C ARG A 135 7.87 -6.56 24.22
N GLY A 136 8.33 -5.63 23.37
CA GLY A 136 9.77 -5.37 23.17
C GLY A 136 10.42 -6.32 22.15
N ASP A 137 9.63 -6.98 21.30
CA ASP A 137 10.12 -7.84 20.23
C ASP A 137 10.81 -7.04 19.12
N ALA A 138 10.47 -5.74 19.02
CA ALA A 138 11.09 -4.78 18.11
C ALA A 138 11.16 -3.39 18.76
N ASP A 139 12.10 -2.55 18.28
CA ASP A 139 12.33 -1.18 18.74
C ASP A 139 11.44 -0.17 18.03
N ALA A 140 11.10 -0.46 16.76
CA ALA A 140 10.25 0.35 15.90
C ALA A 140 9.32 -0.54 15.07
N GLY A 141 8.27 0.03 14.49
CA GLY A 141 7.31 -0.70 13.67
C GLY A 141 6.86 0.08 12.45
N LEU A 142 6.70 -0.62 11.33
CA LEU A 142 6.20 -0.08 10.07
C LEU A 142 4.69 -0.32 9.97
N ILE A 143 3.91 0.75 10.04
CA ILE A 143 2.44 0.70 10.04
C ILE A 143 1.90 1.00 8.65
N ILE A 144 1.03 0.11 8.15
CA ILE A 144 0.39 0.19 6.82
C ILE A 144 -1.15 0.19 6.88
N HIS A 145 -1.73 0.20 8.05
CA HIS A 145 -3.17 0.07 8.30
C HIS A 145 -3.71 1.27 9.09
N GLU A 146 -4.94 1.20 9.54
CA GLU A 146 -5.64 2.24 10.32
C GLU A 146 -4.90 2.69 11.60
N GLY A 147 -3.95 1.90 12.07
CA GLY A 147 -3.01 2.29 13.12
C GLY A 147 -2.26 3.60 12.83
N GLN A 148 -2.14 3.98 11.55
CA GLN A 148 -1.62 5.29 11.12
C GLN A 148 -2.44 6.47 11.68
N LEU A 149 -3.70 6.26 12.03
CA LEU A 149 -4.58 7.28 12.60
C LEU A 149 -4.73 7.17 14.13
N THR A 150 -4.22 6.10 14.75
CA THR A 150 -4.47 5.79 16.17
C THR A 150 -3.20 5.59 16.99
N TYR A 151 -2.01 5.56 16.38
CA TYR A 151 -0.74 5.27 17.04
C TYR A 151 -0.44 6.19 18.24
N GLU A 152 -0.78 7.49 18.16
CA GLU A 152 -0.55 8.45 19.26
C GLU A 152 -1.37 8.08 20.49
N LYS A 153 -2.66 7.71 20.29
CA LYS A 153 -3.54 7.26 21.38
C LYS A 153 -3.08 5.94 21.99
N ALA A 154 -2.38 5.13 21.22
CA ALA A 154 -1.78 3.87 21.66
C ALA A 154 -0.40 4.07 22.36
N GLY A 155 0.06 5.32 22.56
CA GLY A 155 1.31 5.63 23.29
C GLY A 155 2.56 5.54 22.41
N PHE A 156 2.40 5.63 21.08
CA PHE A 156 3.52 5.65 20.16
C PHE A 156 3.74 7.05 19.59
N GLN A 157 4.92 7.27 19.04
CA GLN A 157 5.28 8.47 18.29
C GLN A 157 5.72 8.10 16.88
N ARG A 158 5.34 8.91 15.89
CA ARG A 158 5.81 8.80 14.52
C ARG A 158 7.26 9.25 14.43
N ILE A 159 8.08 8.47 13.75
CA ILE A 159 9.48 8.80 13.47
C ILE A 159 9.58 9.38 12.05
N VAL A 160 8.99 8.72 11.08
CA VAL A 160 8.97 9.14 9.68
C VAL A 160 7.68 8.71 9.01
N ASP A 161 7.19 9.53 8.09
CA ASP A 161 6.19 9.17 7.10
C ASP A 161 6.90 8.97 5.76
N LEU A 162 6.81 7.75 5.23
CA LEU A 162 7.51 7.38 3.99
C LEU A 162 6.89 8.03 2.75
N GLY A 163 5.60 8.40 2.80
CA GLY A 163 4.95 9.14 1.73
C GLY A 163 5.35 10.62 1.72
N GLU A 164 5.46 11.27 2.88
CA GLU A 164 6.02 12.63 3.01
C GLU A 164 7.46 12.68 2.48
N TRP A 165 8.30 11.71 2.89
CA TRP A 165 9.67 11.59 2.41
C TRP A 165 9.72 11.40 0.89
N TRP A 166 9.00 10.41 0.35
CA TRP A 166 9.00 10.10 -1.07
C TRP A 166 8.54 11.27 -1.93
N LYS A 167 7.47 11.96 -1.51
CA LYS A 167 6.97 13.16 -2.20
C LYS A 167 8.00 14.27 -2.23
N LYS A 168 8.73 14.49 -1.13
CA LYS A 168 9.80 15.47 -1.04
C LYS A 168 10.98 15.15 -1.97
N GLU A 169 11.37 13.88 -2.04
CA GLU A 169 12.52 13.43 -2.85
C GLU A 169 12.21 13.40 -4.35
N THR A 170 10.99 13.04 -4.72
CA THR A 170 10.65 12.73 -6.12
C THR A 170 9.62 13.66 -6.75
N GLY A 171 8.84 14.38 -5.95
CA GLY A 171 7.67 15.13 -6.41
C GLY A 171 6.46 14.25 -6.75
N LEU A 172 6.60 12.91 -6.69
CA LEU A 172 5.60 11.93 -7.10
C LEU A 172 4.85 11.33 -5.90
N PRO A 173 3.63 10.79 -6.08
CA PRO A 173 2.98 10.02 -5.04
C PRO A 173 3.74 8.71 -4.76
N LEU A 174 3.65 8.19 -3.52
CA LEU A 174 4.24 6.89 -3.17
C LEU A 174 3.30 5.76 -3.64
N PRO A 175 3.70 4.89 -4.58
CA PRO A 175 2.86 3.80 -5.04
C PRO A 175 2.89 2.64 -4.04
N LEU A 176 1.74 2.30 -3.48
CA LEU A 176 1.63 1.26 -2.45
C LEU A 176 1.02 -0.03 -2.98
N GLY A 177 -0.09 0.06 -3.67
CA GLY A 177 -0.79 -1.08 -4.26
C GLY A 177 -1.50 -0.71 -5.55
N GLY A 178 -1.87 -1.74 -6.28
CA GLY A 178 -2.66 -1.64 -7.49
C GLY A 178 -3.49 -2.90 -7.69
N ASN A 179 -4.32 -2.90 -8.71
CA ASN A 179 -4.98 -4.11 -9.18
C ASN A 179 -4.26 -4.63 -10.42
N VAL A 180 -4.07 -5.94 -10.48
CA VAL A 180 -3.45 -6.62 -11.62
C VAL A 180 -4.40 -7.62 -12.23
N ILE A 181 -4.22 -7.87 -13.51
CA ILE A 181 -4.95 -8.87 -14.29
C ILE A 181 -3.98 -9.79 -15.01
N ARG A 182 -4.27 -11.09 -15.06
CA ARG A 182 -3.41 -12.08 -15.72
C ARG A 182 -3.30 -11.80 -17.22
N LYS A 183 -2.09 -11.91 -17.76
CA LYS A 183 -1.79 -11.64 -19.17
C LYS A 183 -2.27 -12.74 -20.13
N ASP A 184 -2.56 -13.94 -19.63
CA ASP A 184 -3.13 -15.04 -20.42
C ASP A 184 -4.63 -14.86 -20.72
N ILE A 185 -5.28 -13.87 -20.10
CA ILE A 185 -6.65 -13.45 -20.45
C ILE A 185 -6.60 -12.62 -21.74
N PRO A 186 -7.49 -12.87 -22.70
CA PRO A 186 -7.54 -12.11 -23.96
C PRO A 186 -7.59 -10.59 -23.72
N SER A 187 -6.89 -9.83 -24.57
CA SER A 187 -6.75 -8.38 -24.40
C SER A 187 -8.09 -7.65 -24.32
N GLU A 188 -9.05 -8.01 -25.16
CA GLU A 188 -10.40 -7.42 -25.16
C GLU A 188 -11.11 -7.65 -23.82
N VAL A 189 -11.00 -8.86 -23.26
CA VAL A 189 -11.56 -9.19 -21.94
C VAL A 189 -10.86 -8.42 -20.84
N ARG A 190 -9.54 -8.23 -20.92
CA ARG A 190 -8.81 -7.42 -19.93
C ARG A 190 -9.26 -5.96 -19.96
N GLN A 191 -9.52 -5.40 -21.13
CA GLN A 191 -10.04 -4.04 -21.30
C GLN A 191 -11.45 -3.92 -20.71
N ASP A 192 -12.37 -4.81 -21.07
CA ASP A 192 -13.72 -4.85 -20.50
C ASP A 192 -13.72 -4.89 -18.96
N LEU A 193 -12.87 -5.75 -18.40
CA LEU A 193 -12.76 -5.90 -16.95
C LEU A 193 -12.14 -4.66 -16.30
N CYS A 194 -11.20 -3.97 -16.97
CA CYS A 194 -10.64 -2.70 -16.50
C CYS A 194 -11.72 -1.61 -16.47
N GLU A 195 -12.55 -1.52 -17.51
CA GLU A 195 -13.65 -0.55 -17.55
C GLU A 195 -14.71 -0.82 -16.46
N ILE A 196 -15.12 -2.08 -16.27
CA ILE A 196 -16.05 -2.45 -15.18
C ILE A 196 -15.45 -2.07 -13.81
N MET A 197 -14.16 -2.29 -13.60
CA MET A 197 -13.50 -1.89 -12.37
C MET A 197 -13.50 -0.37 -12.19
N ARG A 198 -13.25 0.40 -13.24
CA ARG A 198 -13.30 1.86 -13.23
C ARG A 198 -14.71 2.37 -12.92
N GLU A 199 -15.74 1.82 -13.59
CA GLU A 199 -17.15 2.13 -13.31
C GLU A 199 -17.52 1.84 -11.85
N SER A 200 -17.03 0.72 -11.29
CA SER A 200 -17.26 0.38 -9.88
C SER A 200 -16.60 1.37 -8.92
N ILE A 201 -15.41 1.85 -9.25
CA ILE A 201 -14.70 2.87 -8.47
C ILE A 201 -15.47 4.19 -8.53
N ASP A 202 -15.86 4.65 -9.72
CA ASP A 202 -16.62 5.88 -9.92
C ASP A 202 -17.96 5.84 -9.19
N PHE A 203 -18.68 4.72 -9.28
CA PHE A 203 -19.92 4.53 -8.52
C PHE A 203 -19.68 4.62 -7.01
N GLY A 204 -18.65 3.95 -6.51
CA GLY A 204 -18.31 3.97 -5.09
C GLY A 204 -17.88 5.36 -4.59
N LEU A 205 -17.21 6.16 -5.40
CA LEU A 205 -16.86 7.54 -5.08
C LEU A 205 -18.09 8.46 -5.09
N ALA A 206 -19.00 8.27 -6.04
CA ALA A 206 -20.25 9.03 -6.14
C ALA A 206 -21.27 8.67 -5.02
N HIS A 207 -21.22 7.43 -4.52
CA HIS A 207 -22.09 6.91 -3.44
C HIS A 207 -21.27 6.54 -2.21
N ARG A 208 -20.45 7.49 -1.74
CA ARG A 208 -19.42 7.28 -0.74
C ARG A 208 -19.97 6.71 0.58
N ASP A 209 -21.09 7.23 1.06
CA ASP A 209 -21.67 6.78 2.34
C ASP A 209 -22.08 5.30 2.28
N GLU A 210 -22.74 4.87 1.20
CA GLU A 210 -23.12 3.47 0.98
C GLU A 210 -21.88 2.57 0.83
N ALA A 211 -20.84 3.05 0.14
CA ALA A 211 -19.60 2.31 -0.05
C ALA A 211 -18.82 2.15 1.25
N VAL A 212 -18.79 3.17 2.12
CA VAL A 212 -18.20 3.12 3.46
C VAL A 212 -18.99 2.18 4.36
N GLU A 213 -20.33 2.26 4.36
CA GLU A 213 -21.18 1.35 5.13
C GLU A 213 -20.95 -0.12 4.71
N HIS A 214 -20.83 -0.37 3.41
CA HIS A 214 -20.48 -1.71 2.90
C HIS A 214 -19.11 -2.18 3.37
N ALA A 215 -18.14 -1.29 3.54
CA ALA A 215 -16.78 -1.62 3.97
C ALA A 215 -16.65 -1.80 5.50
N LEU A 216 -17.54 -1.20 6.31
CA LEU A 216 -17.47 -1.22 7.77
C LEU A 216 -17.35 -2.63 8.40
N PRO A 217 -18.07 -3.67 7.94
CA PRO A 217 -17.91 -5.02 8.49
C PRO A 217 -16.50 -5.59 8.36
N TYR A 218 -15.70 -5.04 7.45
CA TYR A 218 -14.31 -5.44 7.17
C TYR A 218 -13.29 -4.49 7.83
N ALA A 219 -13.75 -3.38 8.40
CA ALA A 219 -12.93 -2.40 9.10
C ALA A 219 -12.81 -2.80 10.57
N ARG A 220 -11.62 -3.24 10.98
CA ARG A 220 -11.35 -3.69 12.35
C ARG A 220 -11.39 -2.49 13.30
N ASP A 221 -12.20 -2.57 14.37
CA ASP A 221 -12.27 -1.59 15.47
C ASP A 221 -12.40 -0.11 15.08
N MET A 222 -12.88 0.17 13.86
CA MET A 222 -13.11 1.53 13.39
C MET A 222 -14.59 1.91 13.44
N ASN A 223 -14.86 3.12 13.93
CA ASN A 223 -16.16 3.75 13.68
C ASN A 223 -16.21 4.28 12.23
N GLN A 224 -17.42 4.57 11.75
CA GLN A 224 -17.65 5.04 10.38
C GLN A 224 -16.77 6.25 9.99
N LYS A 225 -16.61 7.22 10.89
CA LYS A 225 -15.82 8.44 10.63
C LYS A 225 -14.32 8.13 10.44
N LEU A 226 -13.77 7.21 11.23
CA LEU A 226 -12.37 6.81 11.12
C LEU A 226 -12.15 5.95 9.87
N ALA A 227 -13.09 5.04 9.57
CA ALA A 227 -13.08 4.25 8.36
C ALA A 227 -13.14 5.13 7.10
N ASP A 228 -14.05 6.12 7.07
CA ASP A 228 -14.16 7.07 5.97
C ASP A 228 -12.87 7.88 5.77
N LYS A 229 -12.25 8.34 6.87
CA LYS A 229 -10.97 9.05 6.80
C LYS A 229 -9.87 8.15 6.24
N PHE A 230 -9.75 6.92 6.73
CA PHE A 230 -8.73 5.98 6.27
C PHE A 230 -8.94 5.58 4.80
N ILE A 231 -10.18 5.27 4.42
CA ILE A 231 -10.55 4.99 3.03
C ILE A 231 -10.16 6.18 2.13
N GLY A 232 -10.47 7.42 2.55
CA GLY A 232 -10.18 8.62 1.78
C GLY A 232 -8.68 8.90 1.57
N MET A 233 -7.82 8.35 2.42
CA MET A 233 -6.36 8.43 2.20
C MET A 233 -5.92 7.59 1.00
N TYR A 234 -6.52 6.43 0.78
CA TYR A 234 -6.05 5.45 -0.20
C TYR A 234 -7.00 5.19 -1.36
N VAL A 235 -8.23 5.77 -1.30
CA VAL A 235 -9.21 5.78 -2.40
C VAL A 235 -9.39 7.24 -2.82
N ASN A 236 -8.61 7.65 -3.79
CA ASN A 236 -8.47 9.03 -4.27
C ASN A 236 -8.45 9.07 -5.81
N ASP A 237 -8.06 10.18 -6.42
CA ASP A 237 -8.05 10.34 -7.87
C ASP A 237 -7.14 9.31 -8.56
N PHE A 238 -6.02 8.92 -7.96
CA PHE A 238 -5.16 7.84 -8.48
C PHE A 238 -5.85 6.47 -8.46
N THR A 239 -6.87 6.29 -7.62
CA THR A 239 -7.68 5.06 -7.65
C THR A 239 -8.59 5.01 -8.87
N ARG A 240 -9.10 6.16 -9.32
CA ARG A 240 -9.91 6.25 -10.56
C ARG A 240 -9.07 5.99 -11.80
N ASP A 241 -7.93 6.66 -11.87
CA ASP A 241 -6.97 6.55 -12.96
C ASP A 241 -5.57 6.88 -12.42
N TYR A 242 -4.58 6.09 -12.77
CA TYR A 242 -3.20 6.35 -12.38
C TYR A 242 -2.67 7.66 -12.99
N GLY A 243 -3.18 8.05 -14.16
CA GLY A 243 -2.68 9.17 -14.93
C GLY A 243 -1.19 9.03 -15.24
N GLU A 244 -0.61 10.04 -15.86
CA GLU A 244 0.83 10.05 -16.15
C GLU A 244 1.67 10.05 -14.86
N SER A 245 1.24 10.81 -13.84
CA SER A 245 1.96 10.94 -12.57
C SER A 245 2.01 9.63 -11.79
N GLY A 246 0.90 8.88 -11.72
CA GLY A 246 0.88 7.58 -11.05
C GLY A 246 1.69 6.52 -11.79
N ARG A 247 1.61 6.49 -13.12
CA ARG A 247 2.43 5.59 -13.96
C ARG A 247 3.92 5.92 -13.82
N ALA A 248 4.28 7.21 -13.81
CA ALA A 248 5.65 7.67 -13.58
C ALA A 248 6.14 7.29 -12.17
N ALA A 249 5.26 7.41 -11.16
CA ALA A 249 5.57 7.02 -9.78
C ALA A 249 5.91 5.54 -9.66
N ILE A 250 5.12 4.65 -10.29
CA ILE A 250 5.38 3.21 -10.29
C ILE A 250 6.72 2.89 -10.96
N ARG A 251 6.96 3.45 -12.17
CA ARG A 251 8.22 3.25 -12.88
C ARG A 251 9.42 3.75 -12.08
N ARG A 252 9.29 4.93 -11.46
CA ARG A 252 10.34 5.52 -10.63
C ARG A 252 10.62 4.65 -9.39
N PHE A 253 9.59 4.22 -8.67
CA PHE A 253 9.72 3.43 -7.44
C PHE A 253 10.40 2.08 -7.69
N LEU A 254 9.97 1.36 -8.73
CA LEU A 254 10.55 0.07 -9.09
C LEU A 254 11.95 0.23 -9.73
N GLY A 255 12.16 1.29 -10.51
CA GLY A 255 13.47 1.61 -11.07
C GLY A 255 14.50 1.95 -9.99
N ASP A 256 14.16 2.78 -9.01
CA ASP A 256 15.03 3.10 -7.87
C ASP A 256 15.37 1.84 -7.06
N ALA A 257 14.37 0.94 -6.87
CA ALA A 257 14.58 -0.33 -6.18
C ALA A 257 15.51 -1.28 -6.94
N GLN A 258 15.41 -1.33 -8.28
CA GLN A 258 16.32 -2.11 -9.12
C GLN A 258 17.74 -1.54 -9.09
N HIS A 259 17.88 -0.23 -9.18
CA HIS A 259 19.20 0.43 -9.08
C HIS A 259 19.86 0.22 -7.71
N ALA A 260 19.07 0.14 -6.65
CA ALA A 260 19.55 -0.14 -5.30
C ALA A 260 19.82 -1.64 -5.03
N GLY A 261 19.50 -2.52 -5.99
CA GLY A 261 19.70 -3.97 -5.85
C GLY A 261 18.67 -4.69 -5.00
N TYR A 262 17.51 -4.07 -4.72
CA TYR A 262 16.40 -4.68 -3.99
C TYR A 262 15.46 -5.50 -4.90
N ILE A 263 15.53 -5.28 -6.20
CA ILE A 263 14.85 -6.04 -7.25
C ILE A 263 15.89 -6.43 -8.29
N ASP A 264 16.05 -7.75 -8.53
CA ASP A 264 17.08 -8.25 -9.45
C ASP A 264 16.73 -7.95 -10.91
N ASN A 265 15.52 -8.32 -11.34
CA ASN A 265 15.05 -8.16 -12.70
C ASN A 265 13.62 -7.58 -12.68
N LEU A 266 13.44 -6.44 -13.32
CA LEU A 266 12.14 -5.83 -13.54
C LEU A 266 11.71 -6.08 -14.99
N ALA A 267 10.67 -6.89 -15.20
CA ALA A 267 10.06 -7.03 -16.51
C ALA A 267 9.35 -5.73 -16.92
N GLU A 268 9.02 -5.60 -18.20
CA GLU A 268 8.30 -4.45 -18.72
C GLU A 268 6.96 -4.25 -17.98
N ILE A 269 6.73 -3.03 -17.51
CA ILE A 269 5.51 -2.65 -16.81
C ILE A 269 4.42 -2.38 -17.83
N GLU A 270 3.47 -3.32 -17.92
CA GLU A 270 2.29 -3.20 -18.79
C GLU A 270 1.10 -2.64 -18.00
N PHE A 271 0.41 -1.69 -18.61
CA PHE A 271 -0.88 -1.16 -18.11
C PHE A 271 -1.99 -1.54 -19.08
N VAL A 272 -3.15 -1.89 -18.55
CA VAL A 272 -4.40 -2.11 -19.26
C VAL A 272 -5.26 -0.87 -19.09
N ASP A 273 -5.61 -0.25 -20.19
CA ASP A 273 -6.45 0.96 -20.26
C ASP A 273 -7.90 0.64 -20.55
#